data_6e8e91306feddc1f909a2dcea456b33f
#
_entry.id   6e8e91306feddc1f909a2dcea456b33f
#
_cell.length_a   1.000
_cell.length_b   1.000
_cell.length_c   1.000
_cell.angle_alpha   90.00
_cell.angle_beta   90.00
_cell.angle_gamma   90.00
#
_symmetry.space_group_name_H-M   'P 1'
#
loop_
_entity.id
_entity.type
_entity.pdbx_description
1 polymer ?
#
loop_
_entity_poly.entity_id
_entity_poly.type
_entity_poly.pdbx_seq_one_letter_code
_entity_poly.pdbx_strand_id
1 'polypeptide(L)'
;MATERRTRTQLDRNDWIEGAIDVLAEHGIAGLRVEVLAKNFGVTKGSFYWHFKDRQDLLDAVLQLWKEGRLRDIEKQTTAVAGKELAQIHHVIDVYSAVRNRKGISIELAVRDWARHDPRVSAVVEEVDAYRLDCTRKLFLA
;
A
#
# COMPACT_ATOMS: atom_id res chain seq x y z
N MET A 1 -10.13 -27.63 -11.17
CA MET A 1 -10.40 -27.09 -11.31
C MET A 1 -11.22 -26.48 -10.68
N ALA A 2 -11.54 -26.68 -10.17
CA ALA A 2 -12.43 -26.22 -9.45
C ALA A 2 -12.05 -25.06 -8.79
N THR A 3 -11.06 -24.80 -8.88
CA THR A 3 -10.50 -23.96 -8.24
C THR A 3 -11.23 -22.89 -8.11
N GLU A 4 -11.70 -22.77 -8.67
CA GLU A 4 -11.93 -21.83 -8.66
C GLU A 4 -13.02 -21.15 -8.67
N ARG A 5 -13.79 -21.47 -8.55
CA ARG A 5 -14.94 -20.88 -8.46
C ARG A 5 -15.11 -20.27 -7.16
N ARG A 6 -14.40 -19.22 -6.77
CA ARG A 6 -14.73 -18.53 -5.61
C ARG A 6 -16.09 -17.95 -5.77
N THR A 7 -16.99 -18.23 -4.89
CA THR A 7 -18.30 -17.63 -4.88
C THR A 7 -18.19 -16.27 -4.19
N ARG A 8 -19.24 -15.45 -4.28
CA ARG A 8 -19.25 -14.15 -3.63
C ARG A 8 -19.00 -14.26 -2.15
N THR A 9 -19.49 -15.34 -1.52
CA THR A 9 -19.32 -15.52 -0.09
C THR A 9 -17.90 -15.90 0.29
N GLN A 10 -17.06 -16.21 -0.68
CA GLN A 10 -15.68 -16.58 -0.42
C GLN A 10 -14.72 -15.40 -0.43
N LEU A 11 -15.17 -14.24 -0.88
CA LEU A 11 -14.34 -13.04 -0.85
C LEU A 11 -14.44 -12.42 0.55
N ASP A 12 -13.29 -12.22 1.20
CA ASP A 12 -13.28 -11.56 2.47
C ASP A 12 -12.88 -10.09 2.31
N ARG A 13 -12.87 -9.37 3.42
CA ARG A 13 -12.55 -7.95 3.42
C ARG A 13 -11.16 -7.68 2.85
N ASN A 14 -10.18 -8.52 3.16
CA ASN A 14 -8.82 -8.35 2.67
C ASN A 14 -8.72 -8.55 1.17
N ASP A 15 -9.51 -9.44 0.59
CA ASP A 15 -9.53 -9.63 -0.87
C ASP A 15 -9.92 -8.32 -1.57
N TRP A 16 -10.91 -7.61 -1.03
CA TRP A 16 -11.32 -6.33 -1.57
C TRP A 16 -10.23 -5.28 -1.45
N ILE A 17 -9.53 -5.24 -0.32
CA ILE A 17 -8.46 -4.28 -0.09
C ILE A 17 -7.30 -4.55 -1.06
N GLU A 18 -6.90 -5.81 -1.22
CA GLU A 18 -5.83 -6.17 -2.13
C GLU A 18 -6.18 -5.86 -3.58
N GLY A 19 -7.42 -6.15 -3.98
CA GLY A 19 -7.89 -5.79 -5.32
C GLY A 19 -7.89 -4.29 -5.54
N ALA A 20 -8.25 -3.53 -4.51
CA ALA A 20 -8.24 -2.07 -4.57
C ALA A 20 -6.81 -1.53 -4.73
N ILE A 21 -5.85 -2.13 -4.04
CA ILE A 21 -4.44 -1.75 -4.17
C ILE A 21 -3.95 -2.00 -5.60
N ASP A 22 -4.33 -3.12 -6.20
CA ASP A 22 -3.94 -3.42 -7.57
C ASP A 22 -4.50 -2.39 -8.55
N VAL A 23 -5.77 -2.03 -8.41
CA VAL A 23 -6.39 -1.02 -9.26
C VAL A 23 -5.74 0.35 -9.03
N LEU A 24 -5.47 0.70 -7.79
CA LEU A 24 -4.84 1.96 -7.44
C LEU A 24 -3.45 2.05 -8.10
N ALA A 25 -2.67 0.98 -8.03
CA ALA A 25 -1.34 0.94 -8.63
C ALA A 25 -1.37 1.08 -10.15
N GLU A 26 -2.39 0.48 -10.80
CA GLU A 26 -2.48 0.52 -12.25
C GLU A 26 -3.17 1.75 -12.80
N HIS A 27 -4.22 2.21 -12.15
CA HIS A 27 -5.10 3.23 -12.72
C HIS A 27 -5.23 4.49 -11.87
N GLY A 28 -4.59 4.54 -10.71
CA GLY A 28 -4.69 5.69 -9.81
C GLY A 28 -6.02 5.74 -9.08
N ILE A 29 -6.18 6.78 -8.27
CA ILE A 29 -7.35 6.92 -7.41
C ILE A 29 -8.65 7.11 -8.20
N ALA A 30 -8.58 7.79 -9.34
CA ALA A 30 -9.76 8.02 -10.17
C ALA A 30 -10.32 6.72 -10.74
N GLY A 31 -9.48 5.72 -10.96
CA GLY A 31 -9.91 4.41 -11.46
C GLY A 31 -10.42 3.47 -10.39
N LEU A 32 -10.26 3.83 -9.12
CA LEU A 32 -10.65 2.96 -8.02
C LEU A 32 -12.12 3.14 -7.68
N ARG A 33 -12.96 2.34 -8.31
CA ARG A 33 -14.41 2.39 -8.14
C ARG A 33 -14.94 1.04 -7.74
N VAL A 34 -16.01 1.03 -6.96
CA VAL A 34 -16.65 -0.22 -6.49
C VAL A 34 -17.05 -1.09 -7.67
N GLU A 35 -17.61 -0.48 -8.73
CA GLU A 35 -18.03 -1.21 -9.93
C GLU A 35 -16.87 -1.93 -10.62
N VAL A 36 -15.73 -1.28 -10.68
CA VAL A 36 -14.54 -1.86 -11.29
C VAL A 36 -14.05 -3.06 -10.50
N LEU A 37 -14.02 -2.93 -9.17
CA LEU A 37 -13.60 -4.03 -8.31
C LEU A 37 -14.55 -5.22 -8.41
N ALA A 38 -15.86 -4.96 -8.35
CA ALA A 38 -16.85 -6.03 -8.45
C ALA A 38 -16.72 -6.76 -9.78
N LYS A 39 -16.51 -6.02 -10.86
CA LYS A 39 -16.33 -6.60 -12.18
C LYS A 39 -15.06 -7.46 -12.24
N ASN A 40 -13.97 -6.96 -11.68
CA ASN A 40 -12.70 -7.70 -11.66
C ASN A 40 -12.83 -9.01 -10.88
N PHE A 41 -13.62 -9.03 -9.82
CA PHE A 41 -13.83 -10.24 -9.04
C PHE A 41 -14.95 -11.14 -9.60
N GLY A 42 -15.70 -10.67 -10.58
CA GLY A 42 -16.82 -11.42 -11.12
C GLY A 42 -17.98 -11.55 -10.14
N VAL A 43 -18.19 -10.53 -9.30
CA VAL A 43 -19.27 -10.54 -8.30
C VAL A 43 -20.14 -9.30 -8.46
N THR A 44 -21.24 -9.24 -7.72
CA THR A 44 -22.11 -8.08 -7.76
C THR A 44 -21.57 -6.97 -6.88
N LYS A 45 -21.98 -5.76 -7.22
CA LYS A 45 -21.65 -4.58 -6.43
C LYS A 45 -22.18 -4.72 -4.99
N GLY A 46 -23.30 -5.39 -4.81
CA GLY A 46 -23.87 -5.63 -3.48
C GLY A 46 -22.95 -6.41 -2.56
N SER A 47 -22.10 -7.28 -3.12
CA SER A 47 -21.13 -8.04 -2.33
C SER A 47 -20.14 -7.14 -1.59
N PHE A 48 -19.81 -6.01 -2.18
CA PHE A 48 -18.92 -5.03 -1.56
C PHE A 48 -19.50 -4.52 -0.25
N TYR A 49 -20.79 -4.24 -0.23
CA TYR A 49 -21.43 -3.62 0.93
C TYR A 49 -21.61 -4.55 2.13
N TRP A 50 -21.23 -5.81 1.99
CA TRP A 50 -21.13 -6.73 3.12
C TRP A 50 -19.88 -6.42 3.96
N HIS A 51 -18.88 -5.80 3.35
CA HIS A 51 -17.60 -5.59 4.00
C HIS A 51 -17.27 -4.12 4.27
N PHE A 52 -17.84 -3.21 3.48
CA PHE A 52 -17.55 -1.78 3.58
C PHE A 52 -18.84 -0.98 3.51
N LYS A 53 -18.88 0.08 4.31
CA LYS A 53 -20.03 0.95 4.36
C LYS A 53 -20.18 1.70 3.03
N ASP A 54 -19.09 2.17 2.47
CA ASP A 54 -19.07 2.91 1.21
C ASP A 54 -17.64 2.89 0.64
N ARG A 55 -17.46 3.58 -0.47
CA ARG A 55 -16.14 3.67 -1.11
C ARG A 55 -15.10 4.30 -0.17
N GLN A 56 -15.48 5.32 0.58
CA GLN A 56 -14.55 5.99 1.48
C GLN A 56 -14.03 5.05 2.57
N ASP A 57 -14.88 4.17 3.06
CA ASP A 57 -14.49 3.16 4.04
C ASP A 57 -13.40 2.23 3.46
N LEU A 58 -13.55 1.83 2.19
CA LEU A 58 -12.53 1.04 1.51
C LEU A 58 -11.23 1.84 1.35
N LEU A 59 -11.33 3.10 0.95
CA LEU A 59 -10.14 3.94 0.75
C LEU A 59 -9.37 4.14 2.05
N ASP A 60 -10.09 4.31 3.16
CA ASP A 60 -9.46 4.45 4.47
C ASP A 60 -8.72 3.17 4.85
N ALA A 61 -9.29 2.01 4.54
CA ALA A 61 -8.66 0.72 4.81
C ALA A 61 -7.42 0.52 3.94
N VAL A 62 -7.48 0.90 2.67
CA VAL A 62 -6.34 0.82 1.75
C VAL A 62 -5.19 1.70 2.25
N LEU A 63 -5.51 2.93 2.63
CA LEU A 63 -4.51 3.88 3.10
C LEU A 63 -3.85 3.39 4.39
N GLN A 64 -4.65 2.85 5.30
CA GLN A 64 -4.13 2.32 6.57
C GLN A 64 -3.21 1.12 6.33
N LEU A 65 -3.60 0.21 5.45
CA LEU A 65 -2.77 -0.95 5.13
C LEU A 65 -1.47 -0.53 4.47
N TRP A 66 -1.53 0.44 3.56
CA TRP A 66 -0.34 0.99 2.92
C TRP A 66 0.60 1.60 3.96
N LYS A 67 0.06 2.43 4.85
CA LYS A 67 0.85 3.07 5.91
C LYS A 67 1.55 2.03 6.79
N GLU A 68 0.80 1.05 7.28
CA GLU A 68 1.35 0.02 8.15
C GLU A 68 2.46 -0.76 7.46
N GLY A 69 2.26 -1.09 6.19
CA GLY A 69 3.27 -1.77 5.41
C GLY A 69 4.53 -0.93 5.23
N ARG A 70 4.36 0.36 4.93
CA ARG A 70 5.51 1.26 4.76
C ARG A 70 6.29 1.44 6.05
N LEU A 71 5.59 1.61 7.17
CA LEU A 71 6.27 1.77 8.46
C LEU A 71 7.08 0.52 8.82
N ARG A 72 6.51 -0.66 8.60
CA ARG A 72 7.23 -1.92 8.84
C ARG A 72 8.45 -2.06 7.94
N ASP A 73 8.31 -1.74 6.66
CA ASP A 73 9.40 -1.85 5.70
C ASP A 73 10.53 -0.88 6.03
N ILE A 74 10.19 0.35 6.38
CA ILE A 74 11.16 1.37 6.76
C ILE A 74 11.94 0.92 7.99
N GLU A 75 11.23 0.45 9.01
CA GLU A 75 11.88 -0.02 10.22
C GLU A 75 12.83 -1.17 9.92
N LYS A 76 12.36 -2.15 9.16
CA LYS A 76 13.17 -3.31 8.80
C LYS A 76 14.41 -2.92 8.00
N GLN A 77 14.25 -2.01 7.05
CA GLN A 77 15.35 -1.60 6.17
C GLN A 77 16.39 -0.75 6.89
N THR A 78 15.98 -0.01 7.92
CA THR A 78 16.87 0.93 8.61
C THR A 78 17.41 0.41 9.95
N THR A 79 16.97 -0.79 10.38
CA THR A 79 17.48 -1.39 11.60
C THR A 79 18.73 -2.19 11.26
N ALA A 80 19.84 -1.85 11.91
CA ALA A 80 21.13 -2.49 11.67
C ALA A 80 21.61 -3.20 12.93
N VAL A 81 22.39 -4.27 12.73
CA VAL A 81 23.13 -4.89 13.82
C VAL A 81 24.26 -3.93 14.18
N ALA A 82 24.52 -3.76 15.46
CA ALA A 82 25.58 -2.86 15.92
C ALA A 82 26.92 -3.17 15.23
N GLY A 83 27.53 -2.15 14.69
CA GLY A 83 28.78 -2.29 13.95
C GLY A 83 28.63 -2.62 12.48
N LYS A 84 27.40 -2.76 11.98
CA LYS A 84 27.12 -3.05 10.57
C LYS A 84 26.26 -1.98 9.91
N GLU A 85 26.28 -0.78 10.45
CA GLU A 85 25.44 0.32 9.98
C GLU A 85 25.74 0.68 8.53
N LEU A 86 27.00 0.70 8.15
CA LEU A 86 27.40 1.03 6.78
C LEU A 86 26.84 0.00 5.77
N ALA A 87 26.92 -1.26 6.14
CA ALA A 87 26.36 -2.33 5.29
C ALA A 87 24.85 -2.16 5.15
N GLN A 88 24.17 -1.75 6.22
CA GLN A 88 22.74 -1.52 6.18
C GLN A 88 22.38 -0.32 5.30
N ILE A 89 23.19 0.74 5.34
CA ILE A 89 23.00 1.89 4.47
C ILE A 89 23.09 1.48 3.00
N HIS A 90 24.10 0.68 2.65
CA HIS A 90 24.25 0.18 1.29
C HIS A 90 23.04 -0.68 0.89
N HIS A 91 22.54 -1.50 1.80
CA HIS A 91 21.36 -2.32 1.55
C HIS A 91 20.13 -1.46 1.24
N VAL A 92 19.92 -0.38 1.97
CA VAL A 92 18.80 0.55 1.73
C VAL A 92 18.91 1.14 0.32
N ILE A 93 20.11 1.57 -0.07
CA ILE A 93 20.34 2.12 -1.40
C ILE A 93 20.01 1.07 -2.47
N ASP A 94 20.47 -0.16 -2.28
CA ASP A 94 20.22 -1.24 -3.23
C ASP A 94 18.73 -1.53 -3.36
N VAL A 95 17.98 -1.56 -2.27
CA VAL A 95 16.54 -1.82 -2.28
C VAL A 95 15.81 -0.76 -3.10
N TYR A 96 16.15 0.52 -2.90
CA TYR A 96 15.48 1.60 -3.62
C TYR A 96 15.90 1.70 -5.08
N SER A 97 17.07 1.15 -5.42
CA SER A 97 17.55 1.15 -6.79
C SER A 97 17.09 -0.05 -7.59
N ALA A 98 16.49 -1.04 -6.95
CA ALA A 98 16.16 -2.30 -7.60
C ALA A 98 14.97 -2.15 -8.56
N VAL A 99 15.19 -2.45 -9.82
CA VAL A 99 14.15 -2.38 -10.85
C VAL A 99 13.03 -3.40 -10.60
N ARG A 100 13.33 -4.47 -9.92
CA ARG A 100 12.36 -5.55 -9.66
C ARG A 100 11.21 -5.14 -8.75
N ASN A 101 11.25 -3.99 -8.11
CA ASN A 101 10.20 -3.54 -7.22
C ASN A 101 9.23 -2.58 -7.89
N ARG A 102 8.84 -2.88 -9.13
CA ARG A 102 7.98 -2.00 -9.92
C ARG A 102 6.59 -1.79 -9.31
N LYS A 103 6.00 -2.84 -8.75
CA LYS A 103 4.67 -2.73 -8.14
C LYS A 103 4.72 -1.80 -6.93
N GLY A 104 5.77 -1.90 -6.11
CA GLY A 104 5.94 -1.01 -4.98
C GLY A 104 6.08 0.44 -5.39
N ILE A 105 6.80 0.70 -6.48
CA ILE A 105 6.95 2.05 -7.01
C ILE A 105 5.61 2.58 -7.53
N SER A 106 4.86 1.74 -8.24
CA SER A 106 3.57 2.15 -8.79
C SER A 106 2.57 2.54 -7.70
N ILE A 107 2.50 1.77 -6.63
CA ILE A 107 1.59 2.10 -5.52
C ILE A 107 2.06 3.35 -4.78
N GLU A 108 3.35 3.52 -4.62
CA GLU A 108 3.91 4.70 -3.98
C GLU A 108 3.53 5.97 -4.76
N LEU A 109 3.70 5.95 -6.07
CA LEU A 109 3.35 7.08 -6.92
C LEU A 109 1.86 7.36 -6.91
N ALA A 110 1.04 6.30 -6.92
CA ALA A 110 -0.41 6.45 -6.91
C ALA A 110 -0.89 7.09 -5.61
N VAL A 111 -0.32 6.68 -4.47
CA VAL A 111 -0.67 7.25 -3.16
C VAL A 111 -0.23 8.72 -3.09
N ARG A 112 0.94 9.05 -3.61
CA ARG A 112 1.42 10.44 -3.61
C ARG A 112 0.59 11.34 -4.53
N ASP A 113 0.14 10.81 -5.65
CA ASP A 113 -0.76 11.57 -6.53
C ASP A 113 -2.12 11.78 -5.84
N TRP A 114 -2.65 10.76 -5.20
CA TRP A 114 -3.88 10.85 -4.41
C TRP A 114 -3.75 11.93 -3.32
N ALA A 115 -2.60 11.97 -2.65
CA ALA A 115 -2.33 12.95 -1.60
C ALA A 115 -2.42 14.39 -2.09
N ARG A 116 -2.18 14.63 -3.36
CA ARG A 116 -2.24 15.99 -3.92
C ARG A 116 -3.66 16.57 -3.88
N HIS A 117 -4.66 15.70 -3.81
CA HIS A 117 -6.05 16.13 -3.88
C HIS A 117 -6.85 15.77 -2.63
N ASP A 118 -6.23 15.15 -1.64
CA ASP A 118 -6.91 14.73 -0.41
C ASP A 118 -6.02 15.02 0.80
N PRO A 119 -6.40 16.01 1.64
CA PRO A 119 -5.57 16.38 2.79
C PRO A 119 -5.35 15.26 3.80
N ARG A 120 -6.30 14.33 3.91
CA ARG A 120 -6.14 13.20 4.84
C ARG A 120 -5.06 12.26 4.36
N VAL A 121 -4.99 12.04 3.05
CA VAL A 121 -3.95 11.22 2.46
C VAL A 121 -2.59 11.91 2.55
N SER A 122 -2.58 13.23 2.31
CA SER A 122 -1.37 14.03 2.45
C SER A 122 -0.78 13.92 3.86
N ALA A 123 -1.64 13.98 4.88
CA ALA A 123 -1.19 13.85 6.27
C ALA A 123 -0.54 12.49 6.53
N VAL A 124 -1.10 11.42 5.97
CA VAL A 124 -0.53 10.08 6.13
C VAL A 124 0.81 9.95 5.41
N VAL A 125 0.91 10.50 4.20
CA VAL A 125 2.17 10.49 3.45
C VAL A 125 3.25 11.27 4.22
N GLU A 126 2.90 12.41 4.79
CA GLU A 126 3.82 13.20 5.60
C GLU A 126 4.30 12.42 6.82
N GLU A 127 3.41 11.68 7.46
CA GLU A 127 3.75 10.85 8.61
C GLU A 127 4.75 9.77 8.22
N VAL A 128 4.51 9.09 7.10
CA VAL A 128 5.41 8.05 6.59
C VAL A 128 6.78 8.65 6.22
N ASP A 129 6.78 9.79 5.55
CA ASP A 129 8.03 10.45 5.15
C ASP A 129 8.84 10.91 6.37
N ALA A 130 8.17 11.46 7.38
CA ALA A 130 8.84 11.87 8.62
C ALA A 130 9.45 10.68 9.34
N TYR A 131 8.74 9.56 9.38
CA TYR A 131 9.26 8.34 10.00
C TYR A 131 10.48 7.81 9.24
N ARG A 132 10.43 7.84 7.90
CA ARG A 132 11.54 7.40 7.06
C ARG A 132 12.77 8.27 7.31
N LEU A 133 12.59 9.58 7.36
CA LEU A 133 13.70 10.49 7.64
C LEU A 133 14.30 10.25 9.01
N ASP A 134 13.47 10.06 10.02
CA ASP A 134 13.93 9.82 11.38
C ASP A 134 14.71 8.51 11.48
N CYS A 135 14.19 7.43 10.92
CA CYS A 135 14.88 6.13 10.96
C CYS A 135 16.18 6.15 10.17
N THR A 136 16.18 6.80 9.00
CA THR A 136 17.38 6.92 8.19
C THR A 136 18.43 7.77 8.89
N ARG A 137 18.01 8.88 9.50
CA ARG A 137 18.92 9.74 10.25
C ARG A 137 19.59 8.98 11.38
N LYS A 138 18.82 8.21 12.13
CA LYS A 138 19.38 7.41 13.23
C LYS A 138 20.39 6.39 12.72
N LEU A 139 20.15 5.79 11.57
CA LEU A 139 21.06 4.84 10.96
C LEU A 139 22.40 5.52 10.60
N PHE A 140 22.34 6.73 10.03
CA PHE A 140 23.55 7.46 9.67
C PHE A 140 24.33 8.00 10.87
N LEU A 141 23.65 8.22 12.00
CA LEU A 141 24.29 8.73 13.19
C LEU A 141 24.85 7.64 14.10
N ALA A 142 24.60 6.40 13.78
CA ALA A 142 25.03 5.26 14.60
C ALA A 142 26.52 4.99 14.43
#